data_2779fc52bdf3577f367633f3d36b7457
#
_entry.id   2779fc52bdf3577f367633f3d36b7457
#
_cell.length_a   1.000
_cell.length_b   1.000
_cell.length_c   1.000
_cell.angle_alpha   90.00
_cell.angle_beta   90.00
_cell.angle_gamma   90.00
#
_symmetry.space_group_name_H-M   'P 1'
#
loop_
_entity.id
_entity.type
_entity.pdbx_description
1 polymer ?
#
loop_
_entity_poly.entity_id
_entity_poly.type
_entity_poly.pdbx_seq_one_letter_code
_entity_poly.pdbx_strand_id
1 'polypeptide(L)'
;LFANTVLGRLDTVPQKTLSQIGQFIRSCRRVFTIDELTGVPKVTIDVAPQEEESTLKEIFDYLASSEKRCYIAIDEFQQIAEYPEKGIEALLRSYIQFLPNVNFIFAGSKQHLMQEIFTSSKRPFYQSTQLLTIGPIDREAYACFAVKLFAKHGVQLPREVFNAIYDKFDGHTWYIQCVLNRLYGYN
;
A
#
# COMPACT_ATOMS: atom_id res chain seq x y z
N LEU A 1 6.32 -9.83 3.72
CA LEU A 1 5.40 -8.73 4.01
C LEU A 1 4.01 -8.98 3.42
N PHE A 2 3.89 -9.22 2.10
CA PHE A 2 2.61 -9.46 1.41
C PHE A 2 1.79 -10.59 2.05
N ALA A 3 2.41 -11.76 2.27
CA ALA A 3 1.78 -12.91 2.93
C ALA A 3 1.22 -12.55 4.31
N ASN A 4 2.01 -11.87 5.14
CA ASN A 4 1.60 -11.45 6.49
C ASN A 4 0.42 -10.47 6.45
N THR A 5 0.40 -9.54 5.49
CA THR A 5 -0.69 -8.57 5.36
C THR A 5 -1.99 -9.22 4.91
N VAL A 6 -1.94 -10.09 3.90
CA VAL A 6 -3.12 -10.78 3.38
C VAL A 6 -3.71 -11.70 4.45
N LEU A 7 -2.87 -12.49 5.11
CA LEU A 7 -3.33 -13.47 6.11
C LEU A 7 -3.75 -12.79 7.42
N GLY A 8 -3.03 -11.75 7.87
CA GLY A 8 -3.37 -11.01 9.10
C GLY A 8 -4.68 -10.24 9.02
N ARG A 9 -5.13 -9.82 7.83
CA ARG A 9 -6.44 -9.18 7.63
C ARG A 9 -7.59 -10.18 7.48
N LEU A 10 -7.28 -11.39 7.04
CA LEU A 10 -8.28 -12.47 6.95
C LEU A 10 -8.54 -13.12 8.31
N ASP A 11 -7.63 -12.96 9.28
CA ASP A 11 -7.74 -13.49 10.65
C ASP A 11 -8.84 -12.83 11.54
N THR A 12 -9.48 -11.77 11.07
CA THR A 12 -10.70 -11.24 11.71
C THR A 12 -11.95 -12.08 11.43
N VAL A 13 -11.79 -13.23 10.77
CA VAL A 13 -12.86 -14.18 10.41
C VAL A 13 -12.91 -15.33 11.43
N PRO A 14 -14.11 -15.90 11.76
CA PRO A 14 -14.30 -16.88 12.83
C PRO A 14 -13.37 -18.11 12.73
N GLN A 15 -13.01 -18.69 13.88
CA GLN A 15 -12.06 -19.81 14.06
C GLN A 15 -12.15 -20.99 13.07
N LYS A 16 -13.29 -21.19 12.40
CA LYS A 16 -13.46 -22.22 11.35
C LYS A 16 -12.61 -21.95 10.09
N THR A 17 -12.32 -20.68 9.80
CA THR A 17 -11.53 -20.29 8.61
C THR A 17 -10.02 -20.42 8.87
N LEU A 18 -9.58 -20.27 10.12
CA LEU A 18 -8.17 -20.44 10.51
C LEU A 18 -7.67 -21.89 10.29
N SER A 19 -8.53 -22.89 10.51
CA SER A 19 -8.17 -24.28 10.24
C SER A 19 -8.08 -24.57 8.73
N GLN A 20 -8.89 -23.92 7.91
CA GLN A 20 -8.87 -24.04 6.46
C GLN A 20 -7.65 -23.32 5.85
N ILE A 21 -7.33 -22.12 6.32
CA ILE A 21 -6.12 -21.39 5.92
C ILE A 21 -4.86 -22.20 6.24
N GLY A 22 -4.81 -22.83 7.43
CA GLY A 22 -3.69 -23.67 7.85
C GLY A 22 -3.51 -24.97 7.06
N GLN A 23 -4.54 -25.43 6.37
CA GLN A 23 -4.45 -26.58 5.45
C GLN A 23 -3.98 -26.16 4.05
N PHE A 24 -4.27 -24.93 3.63
CA PHE A 24 -3.89 -24.41 2.33
C PHE A 24 -2.42 -23.99 2.24
N ILE A 25 -1.87 -23.40 3.32
CA ILE A 25 -0.50 -22.85 3.31
C ILE A 25 0.41 -23.81 4.07
N ARG A 26 0.95 -24.79 3.34
CA ARG A 26 1.86 -25.81 3.89
C ARG A 26 3.29 -25.30 4.08
N SER A 27 3.72 -24.35 3.27
CA SER A 27 5.07 -23.80 3.22
C SER A 27 5.35 -22.72 4.28
N CYS A 28 4.32 -22.23 4.98
CA CYS A 28 4.47 -21.17 5.97
C CYS A 28 4.61 -21.74 7.41
N ARG A 29 5.71 -21.40 8.07
CA ARG A 29 5.85 -21.59 9.52
C ARG A 29 5.15 -20.48 10.27
N ARG A 30 4.23 -20.82 11.16
CA ARG A 30 3.62 -19.86 12.07
C ARG A 30 4.57 -19.60 13.22
N VAL A 31 5.01 -18.35 13.36
CA VAL A 31 5.77 -17.91 14.52
C VAL A 31 4.84 -17.06 15.39
N PHE A 32 4.60 -17.53 16.61
CA PHE A 32 3.86 -16.79 17.61
C PHE A 32 4.84 -15.86 18.33
N THR A 33 4.67 -14.56 18.17
CA THR A 33 5.40 -13.55 18.91
C THR A 33 4.43 -12.75 19.77
N ILE A 34 4.91 -12.27 20.90
CA ILE A 34 4.17 -11.33 21.73
C ILE A 34 4.69 -9.94 21.37
N ASP A 35 3.78 -9.04 21.01
CA ASP A 35 4.14 -7.65 20.78
C ASP A 35 4.62 -7.05 22.11
N GLU A 36 5.88 -6.61 22.16
CA GLU A 36 6.53 -6.13 23.38
C GLU A 36 5.88 -4.85 23.95
N LEU A 37 5.19 -4.07 23.12
CA LEU A 37 4.55 -2.81 23.51
C LEU A 37 3.10 -3.00 23.99
N THR A 38 2.38 -3.94 23.38
CA THR A 38 0.94 -4.12 23.64
C THR A 38 0.61 -5.40 24.39
N GLY A 39 1.56 -6.34 24.52
CA GLY A 39 1.36 -7.65 25.15
C GLY A 39 0.42 -8.57 24.36
N VAL A 40 -0.03 -8.18 23.18
CA VAL A 40 -0.97 -8.93 22.35
C VAL A 40 -0.22 -10.00 21.56
N PRO A 41 -0.73 -11.27 21.53
CA PRO A 41 -0.15 -12.31 20.68
C PRO A 41 -0.24 -11.91 19.21
N LYS A 42 0.90 -11.86 18.53
CA LYS A 42 1.01 -11.58 17.10
C LYS A 42 1.45 -12.85 16.39
N VAL A 43 0.68 -13.26 15.40
CA VAL A 43 1.07 -14.36 14.51
C VAL A 43 1.87 -13.76 13.36
N THR A 44 3.13 -14.14 13.27
CA THR A 44 3.99 -13.78 12.13
C THR A 44 4.22 -15.06 11.31
N ILE A 45 4.20 -14.92 10.00
CA ILE A 45 4.49 -16.02 9.10
C ILE A 45 5.95 -15.89 8.70
N ASP A 46 6.73 -16.91 9.02
CA ASP A 46 8.10 -17.05 8.58
C ASP A 46 8.15 -17.98 7.36
N VAL A 47 8.79 -17.53 6.29
CA VAL A 47 8.92 -18.26 5.03
C VAL A 47 10.39 -18.54 4.83
N ALA A 48 10.75 -19.81 4.66
CA ALA A 48 12.11 -20.16 4.31
C ALA A 48 12.44 -19.63 2.90
N PRO A 49 13.64 -19.05 2.65
CA PRO A 49 14.00 -18.48 1.35
C PRO A 49 13.83 -19.43 0.16
N GLN A 50 13.91 -20.73 0.39
CA GLN A 50 13.74 -21.77 -0.66
C GLN A 50 12.26 -22.07 -0.99
N GLU A 51 11.32 -21.55 -0.21
CA GLU A 51 9.87 -21.81 -0.33
C GLU A 51 9.06 -20.57 -0.73
N GLU A 52 9.75 -19.46 -1.11
CA GLU A 52 9.07 -18.18 -1.38
C GLU A 52 8.12 -18.25 -2.57
N GLU A 53 8.51 -18.93 -3.65
CA GLU A 53 7.66 -19.09 -4.83
C GLU A 53 6.46 -19.98 -4.54
N SER A 54 6.65 -21.09 -3.83
CA SER A 54 5.55 -21.99 -3.43
C SER A 54 4.58 -21.30 -2.49
N THR A 55 5.08 -20.49 -1.57
CA THR A 55 4.27 -19.68 -0.65
C THR A 55 3.44 -18.64 -1.41
N LEU A 56 4.05 -17.96 -2.36
CA LEU A 56 3.35 -16.98 -3.19
C LEU A 56 2.21 -17.64 -3.95
N LYS A 57 2.46 -18.78 -4.59
CA LYS A 57 1.46 -19.58 -5.28
C LYS A 57 0.31 -19.98 -4.37
N GLU A 58 0.60 -20.52 -3.18
CA GLU A 58 -0.43 -20.95 -2.22
C GLU A 58 -1.33 -19.79 -1.77
N ILE A 59 -0.78 -18.58 -1.60
CA ILE A 59 -1.57 -17.39 -1.27
C ILE A 59 -2.51 -17.02 -2.43
N PHE A 60 -2.03 -17.04 -3.67
CA PHE A 60 -2.85 -16.74 -4.83
C PHE A 60 -3.91 -17.81 -5.09
N ASP A 61 -3.60 -19.10 -4.87
CA ASP A 61 -4.56 -20.21 -4.94
C ASP A 61 -5.67 -20.04 -3.87
N TYR A 62 -5.29 -19.61 -2.66
CA TYR A 62 -6.27 -19.30 -1.61
C TYR A 62 -7.18 -18.13 -2.00
N LEU A 63 -6.61 -17.04 -2.55
CA LEU A 63 -7.40 -15.90 -3.03
C LEU A 63 -8.34 -16.31 -4.17
N ALA A 64 -7.89 -17.18 -5.07
CA ALA A 64 -8.70 -17.71 -6.17
C ALA A 64 -9.87 -18.55 -5.68
N SER A 65 -9.69 -19.28 -4.59
CA SER A 65 -10.76 -20.12 -3.98
C SER A 65 -11.78 -19.32 -3.17
N SER A 66 -11.51 -18.04 -2.91
CA SER A 66 -12.42 -17.18 -2.14
C SER A 66 -13.59 -16.70 -2.98
N GLU A 67 -14.81 -16.91 -2.50
CA GLU A 67 -16.04 -16.34 -3.11
C GLU A 67 -16.20 -14.84 -2.79
N LYS A 68 -15.43 -14.33 -1.84
CA LYS A 68 -15.51 -12.92 -1.42
C LYS A 68 -14.74 -12.03 -2.37
N ARG A 69 -15.33 -10.86 -2.66
CA ARG A 69 -14.60 -9.81 -3.38
C ARG A 69 -13.54 -9.19 -2.48
N CYS A 70 -12.29 -9.24 -2.92
CA CYS A 70 -11.14 -8.68 -2.21
C CYS A 70 -10.58 -7.47 -2.95
N TYR A 71 -10.06 -6.50 -2.19
CA TYR A 71 -9.29 -5.36 -2.69
C TYR A 71 -7.91 -5.41 -2.04
N ILE A 72 -6.87 -5.53 -2.84
CA ILE A 72 -5.49 -5.64 -2.39
C ILE A 72 -4.72 -4.43 -2.91
N ALA A 73 -4.26 -3.58 -1.99
CA ALA A 73 -3.39 -2.45 -2.30
C ALA A 73 -1.93 -2.83 -2.06
N ILE A 74 -1.09 -2.60 -3.05
CA ILE A 74 0.37 -2.79 -2.99
C ILE A 74 1.01 -1.43 -3.16
N ASP A 75 1.62 -0.94 -2.07
CA ASP A 75 2.33 0.34 -2.07
C ASP A 75 3.76 0.18 -2.54
N GLU A 76 4.34 1.28 -3.05
CA GLU A 76 5.69 1.34 -3.61
C GLU A 76 5.94 0.26 -4.69
N PHE A 77 4.91 -0.03 -5.50
CA PHE A 77 4.95 -1.14 -6.47
C PHE A 77 6.08 -1.03 -7.48
N GLN A 78 6.58 0.17 -7.76
CA GLN A 78 7.73 0.35 -8.66
C GLN A 78 8.98 -0.39 -8.19
N GLN A 79 9.07 -0.76 -6.89
CA GLN A 79 10.20 -1.53 -6.38
C GLN A 79 10.33 -2.90 -7.06
N ILE A 80 9.25 -3.43 -7.65
CA ILE A 80 9.29 -4.70 -8.39
C ILE A 80 10.28 -4.66 -9.56
N ALA A 81 10.51 -3.49 -10.12
CA ALA A 81 11.48 -3.29 -11.21
C ALA A 81 12.94 -3.34 -10.74
N GLU A 82 13.18 -3.18 -9.44
CA GLU A 82 14.50 -3.15 -8.80
C GLU A 82 14.85 -4.50 -8.14
N TYR A 83 13.93 -5.48 -8.15
CA TYR A 83 14.19 -6.81 -7.59
C TYR A 83 15.29 -7.54 -8.36
N PRO A 84 16.24 -8.18 -7.66
CA PRO A 84 17.34 -8.92 -8.30
C PRO A 84 16.87 -10.18 -9.02
N GLU A 85 15.75 -10.77 -8.61
CA GLU A 85 15.18 -11.98 -9.19
C GLU A 85 14.57 -11.68 -10.57
N LYS A 86 15.15 -12.30 -11.60
CA LYS A 86 14.63 -12.15 -12.94
C LYS A 86 13.25 -12.81 -13.07
N GLY A 87 12.32 -12.08 -13.66
CA GLY A 87 10.99 -12.63 -13.98
C GLY A 87 9.95 -12.51 -12.88
N ILE A 88 10.27 -11.89 -11.70
CA ILE A 88 9.30 -11.70 -10.60
C ILE A 88 8.04 -10.94 -11.06
N GLU A 89 8.20 -9.96 -11.94
CA GLU A 89 7.09 -9.19 -12.50
C GLU A 89 6.18 -10.08 -13.36
N ALA A 90 6.76 -10.94 -14.22
CA ALA A 90 6.01 -11.88 -15.02
C ALA A 90 5.31 -12.94 -14.16
N LEU A 91 6.00 -13.44 -13.13
CA LEU A 91 5.45 -14.39 -12.18
C LEU A 91 4.24 -13.79 -11.46
N LEU A 92 4.36 -12.59 -10.91
CA LEU A 92 3.26 -11.91 -10.24
C LEU A 92 2.08 -11.66 -11.19
N ARG A 93 2.36 -11.22 -12.41
CA ARG A 93 1.35 -11.02 -13.45
C ARG A 93 0.60 -12.31 -13.78
N SER A 94 1.30 -13.44 -13.86
CA SER A 94 0.69 -14.75 -14.16
C SER A 94 -0.32 -15.19 -13.09
N TYR A 95 -0.11 -14.82 -11.82
CA TYR A 95 -1.07 -15.11 -10.75
C TYR A 95 -2.25 -14.14 -10.78
N ILE A 96 -1.98 -12.82 -10.86
CA ILE A 96 -3.00 -11.77 -10.74
C ILE A 96 -4.07 -11.87 -11.82
N GLN A 97 -3.71 -12.18 -13.05
CA GLN A 97 -4.63 -12.18 -14.19
C GLN A 97 -5.77 -13.19 -14.10
N PHE A 98 -5.65 -14.22 -13.25
CA PHE A 98 -6.66 -15.27 -13.11
C PHE A 98 -7.51 -15.13 -11.84
N LEU A 99 -7.51 -13.98 -11.18
CA LEU A 99 -8.26 -13.72 -9.94
C LEU A 99 -9.50 -12.85 -10.19
N PRO A 100 -10.65 -13.43 -10.58
CA PRO A 100 -11.82 -12.64 -10.98
C PRO A 100 -12.46 -11.86 -9.81
N ASN A 101 -12.28 -12.35 -8.59
CA ASN A 101 -12.88 -11.75 -7.38
C ASN A 101 -11.90 -10.82 -6.63
N VAL A 102 -10.69 -10.61 -7.15
CA VAL A 102 -9.66 -9.79 -6.51
C VAL A 102 -9.34 -8.59 -7.38
N ASN A 103 -9.45 -7.40 -6.79
CA ASN A 103 -9.08 -6.15 -7.44
C ASN A 103 -7.77 -5.66 -6.83
N PHE A 104 -6.79 -5.37 -7.68
CA PHE A 104 -5.49 -4.87 -7.26
C PHE A 104 -5.40 -3.36 -7.46
N ILE A 105 -4.83 -2.68 -6.47
CA ILE A 105 -4.50 -1.26 -6.49
C ILE A 105 -3.00 -1.16 -6.32
N PHE A 106 -2.30 -0.72 -7.37
CA PHE A 106 -0.87 -0.50 -7.31
C PHE A 106 -0.60 0.98 -7.08
N ALA A 107 0.03 1.31 -5.95
CA ALA A 107 0.45 2.66 -5.61
C ALA A 107 1.97 2.79 -5.73
N GLY A 108 2.45 3.98 -6.04
CA GLY A 108 3.88 4.24 -6.14
C GLY A 108 4.18 5.72 -6.28
N SER A 109 5.31 6.14 -5.72
CA SER A 109 5.76 7.53 -5.70
C SER A 109 6.63 7.90 -6.91
N LYS A 110 7.32 6.93 -7.55
CA LYS A 110 8.15 7.14 -8.73
C LYS A 110 7.30 7.06 -10.00
N GLN A 111 6.64 8.16 -10.36
CA GLN A 111 5.65 8.22 -11.43
C GLN A 111 6.16 7.64 -12.76
N HIS A 112 7.39 7.98 -13.19
CA HIS A 112 7.95 7.50 -14.45
C HIS A 112 8.14 5.97 -14.47
N LEU A 113 8.55 5.35 -13.34
CA LEU A 113 8.68 3.90 -13.24
C LEU A 113 7.31 3.22 -13.24
N MET A 114 6.33 3.78 -12.52
CA MET A 114 4.96 3.28 -12.56
C MET A 114 4.39 3.33 -13.98
N GLN A 115 4.57 4.44 -14.69
CA GLN A 115 4.16 4.54 -16.09
C GLN A 115 4.87 3.50 -16.95
N GLU A 116 6.18 3.33 -16.84
CA GLU A 116 6.93 2.33 -17.60
C GLU A 116 6.38 0.93 -17.40
N ILE A 117 6.13 0.50 -16.15
CA ILE A 117 5.61 -0.83 -15.82
C ILE A 117 4.28 -1.11 -16.56
N PHE A 118 3.37 -0.12 -16.62
CA PHE A 118 2.02 -0.34 -17.13
C PHE A 118 1.80 0.12 -18.57
N THR A 119 2.69 0.93 -19.17
CA THR A 119 2.52 1.44 -20.54
C THR A 119 3.55 0.93 -21.52
N SER A 120 4.66 0.34 -21.06
CA SER A 120 5.66 -0.23 -21.96
C SER A 120 5.27 -1.62 -22.44
N SER A 121 5.21 -1.83 -23.76
CA SER A 121 4.91 -3.13 -24.38
C SER A 121 5.95 -4.23 -24.07
N LYS A 122 7.10 -3.85 -23.51
CA LYS A 122 8.14 -4.78 -23.07
C LYS A 122 7.93 -5.33 -21.67
N ARG A 123 6.95 -4.80 -20.92
CA ARG A 123 6.72 -5.15 -19.52
C ARG A 123 5.53 -6.10 -19.38
N PRO A 124 5.57 -7.05 -18.43
CA PRO A 124 4.48 -8.01 -18.18
C PRO A 124 3.14 -7.38 -17.85
N PHE A 125 3.14 -6.21 -17.16
CA PHE A 125 1.93 -5.49 -16.77
C PHE A 125 1.41 -4.53 -17.85
N TYR A 126 1.93 -4.59 -19.07
CA TYR A 126 1.47 -3.73 -20.18
C TYR A 126 -0.06 -3.75 -20.33
N GLN A 127 -0.68 -2.57 -20.31
CA GLN A 127 -2.14 -2.37 -20.46
C GLN A 127 -3.01 -3.21 -19.52
N SER A 128 -2.52 -3.56 -18.33
CA SER A 128 -3.26 -4.41 -17.38
C SER A 128 -4.04 -3.63 -16.33
N THR A 129 -3.87 -2.30 -16.27
CA THR A 129 -4.48 -1.44 -15.25
C THR A 129 -4.93 -0.12 -15.86
N GLN A 130 -5.82 0.57 -15.15
CA GLN A 130 -6.11 1.98 -15.39
C GLN A 130 -5.18 2.83 -14.55
N LEU A 131 -4.47 3.76 -15.19
CA LEU A 131 -3.59 4.70 -14.51
C LEU A 131 -4.39 5.89 -13.98
N LEU A 132 -4.15 6.22 -12.71
CA LEU A 132 -4.63 7.42 -12.06
C LEU A 132 -3.45 8.21 -11.51
N THR A 133 -3.21 9.40 -12.05
CA THR A 133 -2.18 10.30 -11.54
C THR A 133 -2.80 11.22 -10.49
N ILE A 134 -2.21 11.21 -9.29
CA ILE A 134 -2.61 12.10 -8.20
C ILE A 134 -1.66 13.29 -8.22
N GLY A 135 -2.20 14.47 -8.52
CA GLY A 135 -1.48 15.74 -8.50
C GLY A 135 -1.45 16.39 -7.10
N PRO A 136 -0.94 17.62 -7.00
CA PRO A 136 -1.01 18.43 -5.79
C PRO A 136 -2.47 18.60 -5.34
N ILE A 137 -2.67 18.76 -4.03
CA ILE A 137 -3.98 19.10 -3.49
C ILE A 137 -4.37 20.48 -4.03
N ASP A 138 -5.64 20.61 -4.45
CA ASP A 138 -6.17 21.91 -4.91
C ASP A 138 -5.90 23.01 -3.87
N ARG A 139 -5.37 24.14 -4.34
CA ARG A 139 -4.91 25.25 -3.48
C ARG A 139 -6.02 25.74 -2.56
N GLU A 140 -7.21 25.96 -3.10
CA GLU A 140 -8.34 26.53 -2.36
C GLU A 140 -8.85 25.54 -1.30
N ALA A 141 -8.98 24.28 -1.68
CA ALA A 141 -9.39 23.22 -0.77
C ALA A 141 -8.38 23.06 0.39
N TYR A 142 -7.08 23.09 0.05
CA TYR A 142 -6.02 22.95 1.06
C TYR A 142 -5.92 24.19 1.97
N ALA A 143 -6.04 25.40 1.41
CA ALA A 143 -6.09 26.63 2.19
C ALA A 143 -7.27 26.62 3.16
N CYS A 144 -8.47 26.27 2.70
CA CYS A 144 -9.65 26.17 3.57
C CYS A 144 -9.46 25.15 4.70
N PHE A 145 -8.87 24.00 4.41
CA PHE A 145 -8.56 22.99 5.41
C PHE A 145 -7.58 23.51 6.45
N ALA A 146 -6.45 24.10 6.01
CA ALA A 146 -5.40 24.61 6.89
C ALA A 146 -5.93 25.73 7.80
N VAL A 147 -6.64 26.74 7.24
CA VAL A 147 -7.23 27.84 8.00
C VAL A 147 -8.21 27.32 9.06
N LYS A 148 -9.10 26.40 8.69
CA LYS A 148 -10.05 25.79 9.65
C LYS A 148 -9.34 25.02 10.75
N LEU A 149 -8.27 24.30 10.42
CA LEU A 149 -7.51 23.53 11.40
C LEU A 149 -6.82 24.44 12.41
N PHE A 150 -6.18 25.52 11.96
CA PHE A 150 -5.55 26.52 12.83
C PHE A 150 -6.59 27.20 13.73
N ALA A 151 -7.71 27.66 13.16
CA ALA A 151 -8.78 28.31 13.91
C ALA A 151 -9.36 27.42 15.02
N LYS A 152 -9.48 26.10 14.78
CA LYS A 152 -9.94 25.13 15.79
C LYS A 152 -9.06 25.12 17.04
N HIS A 153 -7.81 25.50 16.92
CA HIS A 153 -6.85 25.59 18.02
C HIS A 153 -6.55 27.03 18.47
N GLY A 154 -7.40 27.98 18.06
CA GLY A 154 -7.29 29.39 18.50
C GLY A 154 -6.20 30.18 17.75
N VAL A 155 -5.58 29.63 16.73
CA VAL A 155 -4.53 30.30 15.95
C VAL A 155 -5.11 30.80 14.63
N GLN A 156 -4.76 32.02 14.23
CA GLN A 156 -5.13 32.56 12.93
C GLN A 156 -4.03 32.30 11.90
N LEU A 157 -4.38 31.66 10.80
CA LEU A 157 -3.52 31.51 9.62
C LEU A 157 -4.05 32.42 8.51
N PRO A 158 -3.38 33.57 8.22
CA PRO A 158 -3.76 34.41 7.09
C PRO A 158 -3.64 33.63 5.78
N ARG A 159 -4.64 33.82 4.89
CA ARG A 159 -4.70 33.08 3.63
C ARG A 159 -3.52 33.41 2.69
N GLU A 160 -3.05 34.64 2.76
CA GLU A 160 -1.90 35.14 2.01
C GLU A 160 -0.62 34.37 2.42
N VAL A 161 -0.47 34.09 3.72
CA VAL A 161 0.65 33.31 4.26
C VAL A 161 0.59 31.87 3.72
N PHE A 162 -0.61 31.24 3.77
CA PHE A 162 -0.77 29.91 3.20
C PHE A 162 -0.44 29.89 1.69
N ASN A 163 -0.96 30.86 0.93
CA ASN A 163 -0.72 30.94 -0.50
C ASN A 163 0.77 31.10 -0.83
N ALA A 164 1.48 31.95 -0.09
CA ALA A 164 2.91 32.12 -0.25
C ALA A 164 3.70 30.83 0.02
N ILE A 165 3.29 30.06 1.02
CA ILE A 165 3.89 28.73 1.31
C ILE A 165 3.58 27.76 0.18
N TYR A 166 2.32 27.71 -0.29
CA TYR A 166 1.91 26.84 -1.39
C TYR A 166 2.70 27.12 -2.66
N ASP A 167 2.85 28.38 -3.05
CA ASP A 167 3.62 28.78 -4.22
C ASP A 167 5.10 28.47 -4.09
N LYS A 168 5.67 28.70 -2.90
CA LYS A 168 7.09 28.41 -2.64
C LYS A 168 7.45 26.94 -2.85
N PHE A 169 6.53 26.04 -2.56
CA PHE A 169 6.77 24.60 -2.63
C PHE A 169 5.98 23.92 -3.75
N ASP A 170 5.43 24.69 -4.69
CA ASP A 170 4.70 24.18 -5.86
C ASP A 170 3.63 23.13 -5.47
N GLY A 171 2.89 23.40 -4.40
CA GLY A 171 1.85 22.51 -3.89
C GLY A 171 2.34 21.21 -3.23
N HIS A 172 3.65 21.03 -3.03
CA HIS A 172 4.20 19.80 -2.46
C HIS A 172 3.78 19.62 -1.00
N THR A 173 2.85 18.72 -0.77
CA THR A 173 2.11 18.55 0.49
C THR A 173 3.02 18.37 1.70
N TRP A 174 4.08 17.56 1.60
CA TRP A 174 4.99 17.30 2.72
C TRP A 174 5.71 18.56 3.20
N TYR A 175 6.26 19.37 2.29
CA TYR A 175 6.94 20.61 2.66
C TYR A 175 5.98 21.64 3.25
N ILE A 176 4.78 21.75 2.64
CA ILE A 176 3.74 22.65 3.17
C ILE A 176 3.36 22.23 4.59
N GLN A 177 3.12 20.95 4.87
CA GLN A 177 2.82 20.44 6.20
C GLN A 177 3.95 20.72 7.19
N CYS A 178 5.21 20.52 6.81
CA CYS A 178 6.36 20.83 7.66
C CYS A 178 6.38 22.30 8.09
N VAL A 179 6.12 23.23 7.17
CA VAL A 179 6.08 24.67 7.49
C VAL A 179 4.87 25.00 8.34
N LEU A 180 3.68 24.50 8.00
CA LEU A 180 2.46 24.74 8.77
C LEU A 180 2.58 24.20 10.21
N ASN A 181 3.16 23.02 10.39
CA ASN A 181 3.38 22.46 11.73
C ASN A 181 4.34 23.32 12.55
N ARG A 182 5.38 23.88 11.95
CA ARG A 182 6.28 24.80 12.64
C ARG A 182 5.56 26.10 13.01
N LEU A 183 4.81 26.71 12.09
CA LEU A 183 4.02 27.91 12.37
C LEU A 183 3.02 27.67 13.50
N TYR A 184 2.40 26.52 13.55
CA TYR A 184 1.49 26.12 14.61
C TYR A 184 2.20 26.00 15.98
N GLY A 185 3.42 25.46 16.00
CA GLY A 185 4.18 25.26 17.26
C GLY A 185 4.82 26.53 17.82
N TYR A 186 4.87 27.64 17.07
CA TYR A 186 5.39 28.95 17.53
C TYR A 186 4.31 29.87 18.16
N ASN A 187 3.04 29.50 18.09
CA ASN A 187 1.91 30.20 18.69
C ASN A 187 1.31 29.41 19.85
#